data_1130beb05efc2a47731781ccfb4f42c8
#
_entry.id   1130beb05efc2a47731781ccfb4f42c8
#
_cell.length_a   1.000
_cell.length_b   1.000
_cell.length_c   1.000
_cell.angle_alpha   90.00
_cell.angle_beta   90.00
_cell.angle_gamma   90.00
#
_symmetry.space_group_name_H-M   'P 1'
#
loop_
_entity.id
_entity.type
_entity.pdbx_description
1 polymer ?
#
loop_
_entity_poly.entity_id
_entity_poly.type
_entity_poly.pdbx_seq_one_letter_code
_entity_poly.pdbx_strand_id
1 'polypeptide(L)'
;NRRRRKEKSIRNYELCLKDDTYFFKCIMQPYGDLVLCQYRDITERSQRKLELEKNNRELYEIQKAALIGSWQYESDTRFFSYSGHTDIMCTEEPQHINMDIYLQYILPEDRETFNNWLEQNLQGDMENSVDYRILYQGQIFYIRLKAFARERHKDGSTTMEGYIQNITDIQRRRNDI
;
A
#
# COMPACT_ATOMS: atom_id res chain seq x y z
N ASN A 1 40.01 25.54 28.85
CA ASN A 1 39.52 26.08 27.56
C ASN A 1 38.96 24.94 26.72
N ARG A 2 37.66 24.62 26.92
CA ARG A 2 36.93 23.71 25.99
C ARG A 2 36.64 24.51 24.72
N ARG A 3 37.42 24.31 23.66
CA ARG A 3 37.03 24.70 22.29
C ARG A 3 35.74 23.98 21.94
N ARG A 4 34.59 24.65 22.02
CA ARG A 4 33.34 24.16 21.38
C ARG A 4 33.64 23.97 19.88
N ARG A 5 33.68 22.72 19.41
CA ARG A 5 33.66 22.42 17.98
C ARG A 5 32.41 23.12 17.41
N LYS A 6 32.63 24.10 16.57
CA LYS A 6 31.54 24.73 15.80
C LYS A 6 31.07 23.69 14.79
N GLU A 7 29.92 23.11 15.02
CA GLU A 7 29.39 22.03 14.16
C GLU A 7 28.61 22.61 12.98
N LYS A 8 28.63 21.88 11.87
CA LYS A 8 27.82 22.16 10.69
C LYS A 8 26.34 22.02 11.07
N SER A 9 25.53 23.03 10.77
CA SER A 9 24.09 22.97 10.97
C SER A 9 23.35 23.04 9.64
N ILE A 10 22.24 22.29 9.54
CA ILE A 10 21.38 22.26 8.36
C ILE A 10 19.98 22.67 8.81
N ARG A 11 19.39 23.64 8.11
CA ARG A 11 18.02 24.07 8.37
C ARG A 11 17.26 24.23 7.07
N ASN A 12 15.98 23.88 7.07
CA ASN A 12 15.06 24.16 5.98
C ASN A 12 14.20 25.35 6.36
N TYR A 13 13.96 26.22 5.41
CA TYR A 13 13.14 27.41 5.55
C TYR A 13 12.03 27.39 4.52
N GLU A 14 10.86 27.82 4.91
CA GLU A 14 9.74 28.12 4.05
C GLU A 14 9.60 29.64 3.96
N LEU A 15 9.51 30.17 2.75
CA LEU A 15 9.34 31.56 2.48
C LEU A 15 8.11 31.79 1.60
N CYS A 16 7.12 32.47 2.14
CA CYS A 16 5.92 32.87 1.40
C CYS A 16 6.12 34.27 0.83
N LEU A 17 6.07 34.39 -0.50
CA LEU A 17 6.14 35.66 -1.22
C LEU A 17 4.86 35.83 -2.03
N LYS A 18 3.98 36.73 -1.62
CA LYS A 18 2.64 36.92 -2.20
C LYS A 18 1.85 35.61 -2.12
N ASP A 19 1.49 35.04 -3.27
CA ASP A 19 0.72 33.81 -3.37
C ASP A 19 1.59 32.55 -3.57
N ASP A 20 2.93 32.73 -3.64
CA ASP A 20 3.87 31.63 -3.89
C ASP A 20 4.65 31.25 -2.63
N THR A 21 4.85 29.95 -2.43
CA THR A 21 5.64 29.39 -1.35
C THR A 21 6.93 28.79 -1.88
N TYR A 22 8.04 29.26 -1.36
CA TYR A 22 9.38 28.81 -1.71
C TYR A 22 10.02 28.06 -0.54
N PHE A 23 10.77 27.00 -0.86
CA PHE A 23 11.49 26.20 0.12
C PHE A 23 12.99 26.30 -0.12
N PHE A 24 13.72 26.68 0.92
CA PHE A 24 15.18 26.79 0.88
C PHE A 24 15.83 25.88 1.91
N LYS A 25 16.90 25.21 1.51
CA LYS A 25 17.81 24.52 2.42
C LYS A 25 19.02 25.40 2.65
N CYS A 26 19.27 25.77 3.93
CA CYS A 26 20.46 26.50 4.34
C CYS A 26 21.42 25.55 5.05
N ILE A 27 22.67 25.57 4.62
CA ILE A 27 23.77 24.87 5.27
C ILE A 27 24.72 25.91 5.82
N MET A 28 24.89 25.92 7.12
CA MET A 28 25.81 26.83 7.82
C MET A 28 26.98 26.04 8.36
N GLN A 29 28.19 26.49 8.05
CA GLN A 29 29.42 25.88 8.58
C GLN A 29 30.38 26.97 9.04
N PRO A 30 31.10 26.75 10.16
CA PRO A 30 32.09 27.68 10.62
C PRO A 30 33.26 27.77 9.66
N TYR A 31 33.74 28.98 9.40
CA TYR A 31 34.94 29.25 8.62
C TYR A 31 35.77 30.35 9.32
N GLY A 32 36.75 29.96 10.14
CA GLY A 32 37.48 30.87 11.01
C GLY A 32 36.53 31.57 11.98
N ASP A 33 36.53 32.91 11.99
CA ASP A 33 35.62 33.74 12.78
C ASP A 33 34.31 34.07 12.03
N LEU A 34 34.14 33.56 10.83
CA LEU A 34 32.97 33.74 9.96
C LEU A 34 32.11 32.48 9.94
N VAL A 35 30.89 32.63 9.42
CA VAL A 35 29.99 31.53 9.14
C VAL A 35 29.71 31.54 7.62
N LEU A 36 30.06 30.45 6.95
CA LEU A 36 29.70 30.22 5.56
C LEU A 36 28.27 29.71 5.51
N CYS A 37 27.40 30.42 4.78
CA CYS A 37 26.02 30.04 4.54
C CYS A 37 25.84 29.68 3.06
N GLN A 38 25.39 28.46 2.81
CA GLN A 38 25.05 27.98 1.47
C GLN A 38 23.55 27.78 1.40
N TYR A 39 22.88 28.48 0.50
CA TYR A 39 21.45 28.33 0.24
C TYR A 39 21.23 27.52 -1.03
N ARG A 40 20.26 26.59 -0.97
CA ARG A 40 19.79 25.83 -2.13
C ARG A 40 18.28 25.96 -2.20
N ASP A 41 17.77 26.37 -3.35
CA ASP A 41 16.34 26.29 -3.64
C ASP A 41 15.96 24.82 -3.79
N ILE A 42 14.99 24.38 -3.00
CA ILE A 42 14.44 23.03 -2.99
C ILE A 42 12.93 23.06 -3.23
N THR A 43 12.40 24.16 -3.76
CA THR A 43 10.97 24.41 -3.92
C THR A 43 10.30 23.31 -4.74
N GLU A 44 10.79 23.05 -5.94
CA GLU A 44 10.22 22.03 -6.82
C GLU A 44 10.19 20.64 -6.16
N ARG A 45 11.29 20.25 -5.52
CA ARG A 45 11.37 18.96 -4.82
C ARG A 45 10.41 18.89 -3.64
N SER A 46 10.29 19.97 -2.87
CA SER A 46 9.41 20.06 -1.70
C SER A 46 7.94 20.05 -2.10
N GLN A 47 7.59 20.79 -3.15
CA GLN A 47 6.23 20.80 -3.69
C GLN A 47 5.81 19.43 -4.22
N ARG A 48 6.65 18.75 -5.00
CA ARG A 48 6.40 17.38 -5.47
C ARG A 48 6.20 16.40 -4.30
N LYS A 49 7.01 16.54 -3.25
CA LYS A 49 6.87 15.69 -2.06
C LYS A 49 5.54 15.93 -1.35
N LEU A 50 5.15 17.18 -1.15
CA LEU A 50 3.88 17.54 -0.52
C LEU A 50 2.68 17.06 -1.35
N GLU A 51 2.75 17.21 -2.66
CA GLU A 51 1.71 16.71 -3.57
C GLU A 51 1.59 15.19 -3.50
N LEU A 52 2.71 14.48 -3.51
CA LEU A 52 2.72 13.02 -3.37
C LEU A 52 2.14 12.57 -2.02
N GLU A 53 2.51 13.24 -0.93
CA GLU A 53 1.97 12.94 0.41
C GLU A 53 0.46 13.22 0.48
N LYS A 54 -0.01 14.31 -0.16
CA LYS A 54 -1.43 14.63 -0.26
C LYS A 54 -2.18 13.54 -1.04
N ASN A 55 -1.70 13.19 -2.23
CA ASN A 55 -2.31 12.19 -3.08
C ASN A 55 -2.35 10.81 -2.40
N ASN A 56 -1.27 10.42 -1.72
CA ASN A 56 -1.24 9.17 -0.95
C ASN A 56 -2.27 9.16 0.19
N ARG A 57 -2.44 10.28 0.89
CA ARG A 57 -3.45 10.41 1.95
C ARG A 57 -4.86 10.30 1.37
N GLU A 58 -5.15 10.97 0.26
CA GLU A 58 -6.46 10.88 -0.41
C GLU A 58 -6.75 9.44 -0.86
N LEU A 59 -5.78 8.76 -1.47
CA LEU A 59 -5.93 7.36 -1.86
C LEU A 59 -6.18 6.45 -0.65
N TYR A 60 -5.46 6.66 0.45
CA TYR A 60 -5.66 5.92 1.69
C TYR A 60 -7.08 6.06 2.23
N GLU A 61 -7.62 7.29 2.29
CA GLU A 61 -8.99 7.53 2.77
C GLU A 61 -10.04 6.88 1.83
N ILE A 62 -9.82 6.91 0.52
CA ILE A 62 -10.69 6.25 -0.45
C ILE A 62 -10.67 4.73 -0.25
N GLN A 63 -9.49 4.14 -0.13
CA GLN A 63 -9.35 2.69 0.11
C GLN A 63 -10.04 2.27 1.40
N LYS A 64 -9.87 3.06 2.47
CA LYS A 64 -10.52 2.83 3.77
C LYS A 64 -12.04 2.90 3.66
N ALA A 65 -12.58 3.94 3.03
CA ALA A 65 -14.02 4.10 2.84
C ALA A 65 -14.64 2.99 1.97
N ALA A 66 -13.89 2.48 0.99
CA ALA A 66 -14.32 1.41 0.10
C ALA A 66 -14.03 0.00 0.63
N LEU A 67 -13.42 -0.13 1.81
CA LEU A 67 -12.97 -1.40 2.41
C LEU A 67 -12.09 -2.21 1.45
N ILE A 68 -11.15 -1.52 0.78
CA ILE A 68 -10.25 -2.10 -0.20
C ILE A 68 -8.84 -2.21 0.39
N GLY A 69 -8.22 -3.37 0.16
CA GLY A 69 -6.81 -3.61 0.40
C GLY A 69 -6.09 -4.05 -0.89
N SER A 70 -4.77 -4.16 -0.80
CA SER A 70 -3.94 -4.78 -1.82
C SER A 70 -3.55 -6.19 -1.40
N TRP A 71 -3.27 -7.04 -2.37
CA TRP A 71 -2.72 -8.37 -2.13
C TRP A 71 -1.65 -8.71 -3.16
N GLN A 72 -0.77 -9.62 -2.75
CA GLN A 72 0.26 -10.22 -3.57
C GLN A 72 0.33 -11.72 -3.30
N TYR A 73 0.53 -12.52 -4.33
CA TYR A 73 0.69 -13.96 -4.24
C TYR A 73 1.96 -14.40 -4.95
N GLU A 74 2.75 -15.23 -4.30
CA GLU A 74 3.97 -15.84 -4.84
C GLU A 74 3.75 -17.34 -5.06
N SER A 75 3.91 -17.78 -6.30
CA SER A 75 3.55 -19.16 -6.68
C SER A 75 4.51 -20.22 -6.17
N ASP A 76 5.79 -19.90 -5.97
CA ASP A 76 6.84 -20.82 -5.49
C ASP A 76 6.73 -21.07 -3.98
N THR A 77 6.56 -20.02 -3.21
CA THR A 77 6.43 -20.07 -1.75
C THR A 77 5.00 -20.35 -1.29
N ARG A 78 4.01 -20.17 -2.18
CA ARG A 78 2.58 -20.19 -1.90
C ARG A 78 2.18 -19.21 -0.79
N PHE A 79 2.91 -18.10 -0.64
CA PHE A 79 2.55 -17.04 0.28
C PHE A 79 1.59 -16.04 -0.37
N PHE A 80 0.55 -15.75 0.39
CA PHE A 80 -0.43 -14.71 0.11
C PHE A 80 -0.22 -13.58 1.11
N SER A 81 0.13 -12.41 0.60
CA SER A 81 0.34 -11.20 1.39
C SER A 81 -0.80 -10.24 1.10
N TYR A 82 -1.35 -9.64 2.13
CA TYR A 82 -2.39 -8.63 1.97
C TYR A 82 -2.21 -7.50 2.99
N SER A 83 -2.67 -6.32 2.60
CA SER A 83 -2.64 -5.10 3.42
C SER A 83 -3.84 -4.22 3.09
N GLY A 84 -4.18 -3.32 4.00
CA GLY A 84 -5.24 -2.32 3.80
C GLY A 84 -6.48 -2.53 4.66
N HIS A 85 -7.54 -1.80 4.35
CA HIS A 85 -8.72 -1.62 5.19
C HIS A 85 -9.90 -2.49 4.73
N THR A 86 -9.82 -3.80 4.95
CA THR A 86 -10.95 -4.69 4.61
C THR A 86 -11.92 -4.96 5.78
N ASP A 87 -11.66 -4.39 6.97
CA ASP A 87 -12.32 -4.71 8.24
C ASP A 87 -12.27 -6.19 8.65
N ILE A 88 -11.52 -6.98 7.89
CA ILE A 88 -11.33 -8.39 8.15
C ILE A 88 -9.83 -8.64 8.18
N MET A 89 -9.31 -9.11 9.30
CA MET A 89 -7.86 -9.31 9.49
C MET A 89 -7.04 -8.03 9.25
N CYS A 90 -7.63 -6.86 9.56
CA CYS A 90 -7.00 -5.57 9.29
C CYS A 90 -5.79 -5.33 10.16
N THR A 91 -4.66 -5.15 9.51
CA THR A 91 -3.48 -4.53 10.11
C THR A 91 -2.92 -3.53 9.09
N GLU A 92 -2.39 -2.41 9.58
CA GLU A 92 -1.68 -1.43 8.75
C GLU A 92 -0.43 -2.04 8.12
N GLU A 93 0.09 -3.12 8.73
CA GLU A 93 1.22 -3.88 8.21
C GLU A 93 0.76 -5.05 7.33
N PRO A 94 1.49 -5.35 6.24
CA PRO A 94 1.18 -6.49 5.39
C PRO A 94 1.18 -7.79 6.20
N GLN A 95 0.12 -8.57 6.04
CA GLN A 95 0.04 -9.91 6.59
C GLN A 95 0.52 -10.92 5.55
N HIS A 96 1.34 -11.87 5.99
CA HIS A 96 1.83 -12.96 5.16
C HIS A 96 1.23 -14.27 5.67
N ILE A 97 0.46 -14.93 4.84
CA ILE A 97 -0.17 -16.20 5.18
C ILE A 97 0.10 -17.22 4.07
N ASN A 98 0.39 -18.47 4.45
CA ASN A 98 0.45 -19.53 3.48
C ASN A 98 -0.94 -19.77 2.87
N MET A 99 -1.02 -19.99 1.55
CA MET A 99 -2.27 -20.16 0.83
C MET A 99 -3.09 -21.35 1.36
N ASP A 100 -2.45 -22.42 1.80
CA ASP A 100 -3.16 -23.59 2.34
C ASP A 100 -3.85 -23.27 3.68
N ILE A 101 -3.28 -22.34 4.46
CA ILE A 101 -3.93 -21.81 5.68
C ILE A 101 -5.06 -20.85 5.29
N TYR A 102 -4.82 -19.96 4.30
CA TYR A 102 -5.84 -19.02 3.83
C TYR A 102 -7.10 -19.75 3.32
N LEU A 103 -6.92 -20.84 2.57
CA LEU A 103 -8.00 -21.68 2.06
C LEU A 103 -8.89 -22.26 3.17
N GLN A 104 -8.38 -22.43 4.40
CA GLN A 104 -9.18 -22.92 5.52
C GLN A 104 -10.24 -21.92 5.96
N TYR A 105 -10.01 -20.62 5.79
CA TYR A 105 -10.99 -19.58 6.07
C TYR A 105 -12.08 -19.51 4.99
N ILE A 106 -11.80 -19.96 3.76
CA ILE A 106 -12.79 -19.98 2.68
C ILE A 106 -13.81 -21.10 2.95
N LEU A 107 -15.11 -20.76 2.82
CA LEU A 107 -16.18 -21.75 2.95
C LEU A 107 -15.96 -22.90 1.95
N PRO A 108 -16.21 -24.15 2.35
CA PRO A 108 -15.94 -25.33 1.51
C PRO A 108 -16.56 -25.25 0.11
N GLU A 109 -17.76 -24.67 0.02
CA GLU A 109 -18.50 -24.54 -1.26
C GLU A 109 -17.83 -23.57 -2.24
N ASP A 110 -17.04 -22.62 -1.73
CA ASP A 110 -16.41 -21.59 -2.55
C ASP A 110 -14.95 -21.90 -2.92
N ARG A 111 -14.34 -22.94 -2.30
CA ARG A 111 -12.92 -23.29 -2.50
C ARG A 111 -12.59 -23.69 -3.92
N GLU A 112 -13.44 -24.46 -4.57
CA GLU A 112 -13.25 -24.89 -5.95
C GLU A 112 -13.25 -23.67 -6.89
N THR A 113 -14.23 -22.80 -6.75
CA THR A 113 -14.33 -21.57 -7.54
C THR A 113 -13.09 -20.68 -7.34
N PHE A 114 -12.62 -20.52 -6.11
CA PHE A 114 -11.42 -19.77 -5.80
C PHE A 114 -10.17 -20.38 -6.42
N ASN A 115 -9.97 -21.69 -6.28
CA ASN A 115 -8.81 -22.39 -6.84
C ASN A 115 -8.77 -22.31 -8.38
N ASN A 116 -9.92 -22.51 -9.03
CA ASN A 116 -10.02 -22.38 -10.48
C ASN A 116 -9.67 -20.96 -10.95
N TRP A 117 -10.15 -19.95 -10.22
CA TRP A 117 -9.79 -18.55 -10.49
C TRP A 117 -8.29 -18.31 -10.32
N LEU A 118 -7.68 -18.83 -9.24
CA LEU A 118 -6.25 -18.67 -8.97
C LEU A 118 -5.42 -19.30 -10.10
N GLU A 119 -5.73 -20.53 -10.52
CA GLU A 119 -5.04 -21.24 -11.60
C GLU A 119 -5.18 -20.52 -12.94
N GLN A 120 -6.39 -20.06 -13.28
CA GLN A 120 -6.64 -19.29 -14.50
C GLN A 120 -5.81 -18.01 -14.55
N ASN A 121 -5.74 -17.28 -13.45
CA ASN A 121 -4.95 -16.06 -13.39
C ASN A 121 -3.42 -16.31 -13.37
N LEU A 122 -2.97 -17.46 -12.89
CA LEU A 122 -1.57 -17.86 -13.00
C LEU A 122 -1.16 -18.19 -14.44
N GLN A 123 -2.03 -18.78 -15.23
CA GLN A 123 -1.70 -19.33 -16.55
C GLN A 123 -2.31 -18.57 -17.73
N GLY A 124 -3.48 -17.94 -17.54
CA GLY A 124 -4.31 -17.33 -18.60
C GLY A 124 -4.48 -15.81 -18.50
N ASP A 125 -5.66 -15.35 -18.85
CA ASP A 125 -6.04 -13.93 -18.82
C ASP A 125 -6.48 -13.50 -17.42
N MET A 126 -6.08 -12.28 -17.01
CA MET A 126 -6.32 -11.72 -15.66
C MET A 126 -7.55 -10.81 -15.60
N GLU A 127 -8.53 -10.98 -16.46
CA GLU A 127 -9.65 -10.00 -16.54
C GLU A 127 -10.72 -10.21 -15.47
N ASN A 128 -10.79 -11.38 -14.84
CA ASN A 128 -11.90 -11.74 -13.97
C ASN A 128 -11.58 -11.52 -12.48
N SER A 129 -12.60 -11.05 -11.75
CA SER A 129 -12.62 -11.09 -10.30
C SER A 129 -13.30 -12.36 -9.82
N VAL A 130 -12.99 -12.78 -8.58
CA VAL A 130 -13.70 -13.86 -7.88
C VAL A 130 -14.33 -13.30 -6.62
N ASP A 131 -15.60 -13.67 -6.40
CA ASP A 131 -16.32 -13.43 -5.16
C ASP A 131 -16.43 -14.75 -4.41
N TYR A 132 -16.07 -14.74 -3.12
CA TYR A 132 -16.12 -15.91 -2.25
C TYR A 132 -16.40 -15.50 -0.81
N ARG A 133 -16.76 -16.47 0.03
CA ARG A 133 -17.05 -16.23 1.43
C ARG A 133 -15.95 -16.80 2.32
N ILE A 134 -15.62 -16.05 3.36
CA ILE A 134 -14.71 -16.51 4.40
C ILE A 134 -15.45 -16.55 5.74
N LEU A 135 -15.09 -17.52 6.57
CA LEU A 135 -15.50 -17.59 7.95
C LEU A 135 -14.34 -17.09 8.83
N TYR A 136 -14.53 -15.95 9.48
CA TYR A 136 -13.54 -15.39 10.38
C TYR A 136 -14.19 -14.97 11.69
N GLN A 137 -13.63 -15.42 12.83
CA GLN A 137 -14.15 -15.16 14.17
C GLN A 137 -15.66 -15.46 14.32
N GLY A 138 -16.14 -16.52 13.66
CA GLY A 138 -17.55 -16.93 13.72
C GLY A 138 -18.50 -16.10 12.83
N GLN A 139 -17.98 -15.19 12.02
CA GLN A 139 -18.77 -14.37 11.10
C GLN A 139 -18.41 -14.68 9.64
N ILE A 140 -19.41 -14.63 8.76
CA ILE A 140 -19.23 -14.79 7.32
C ILE A 140 -19.09 -13.43 6.68
N PHE A 141 -18.00 -13.29 5.92
CA PHE A 141 -17.70 -12.12 5.11
C PHE A 141 -17.67 -12.50 3.63
N TYR A 142 -18.15 -11.60 2.78
CA TYR A 142 -18.08 -11.71 1.34
C TYR A 142 -16.88 -10.92 0.82
N ILE A 143 -15.98 -11.59 0.14
CA ILE A 143 -14.73 -11.04 -0.35
C ILE A 143 -14.72 -11.06 -1.87
N ARG A 144 -14.26 -9.97 -2.47
CA ARG A 144 -13.90 -9.89 -3.88
C ARG A 144 -12.40 -9.76 -4.04
N LEU A 145 -11.81 -10.66 -4.80
CA LEU A 145 -10.44 -10.56 -5.26
C LEU A 145 -10.40 -10.27 -6.75
N LYS A 146 -9.49 -9.37 -7.16
CA LYS A 146 -9.16 -9.14 -8.56
C LYS A 146 -7.65 -9.04 -8.71
N ALA A 147 -7.08 -9.78 -9.67
CA ALA A 147 -5.71 -9.63 -10.12
C ALA A 147 -5.65 -8.55 -11.21
N PHE A 148 -4.60 -7.73 -11.21
CA PHE A 148 -4.36 -6.71 -12.24
C PHE A 148 -2.92 -6.72 -12.77
N ALA A 149 -1.99 -7.40 -12.08
CA ALA A 149 -0.61 -7.55 -12.52
C ALA A 149 -0.11 -8.98 -12.26
N ARG A 150 0.73 -9.45 -13.17
CA ARG A 150 1.40 -10.75 -13.08
C ARG A 150 2.79 -10.63 -13.67
N GLU A 151 3.78 -11.06 -12.91
CA GLU A 151 5.17 -11.13 -13.34
C GLU A 151 5.66 -12.57 -13.29
N ARG A 152 6.24 -13.05 -14.40
CA ARG A 152 6.91 -14.35 -14.47
C ARG A 152 8.41 -14.16 -14.32
N HIS A 153 8.99 -14.86 -13.36
CA HIS A 153 10.42 -14.80 -13.09
C HIS A 153 11.20 -15.84 -13.88
N LYS A 154 12.52 -15.64 -13.98
CA LYS A 154 13.43 -16.51 -14.74
C LYS A 154 13.52 -17.94 -14.18
N ASP A 155 13.25 -18.11 -12.90
CA ASP A 155 13.22 -19.40 -12.18
C ASP A 155 11.92 -20.19 -12.41
N GLY A 156 10.96 -19.61 -13.14
CA GLY A 156 9.65 -20.19 -13.44
C GLY A 156 8.57 -19.82 -12.40
N SER A 157 8.92 -19.13 -11.33
CA SER A 157 7.95 -18.61 -10.37
C SER A 157 7.13 -17.47 -10.96
N THR A 158 5.98 -17.22 -10.36
CA THR A 158 5.06 -16.15 -10.78
C THR A 158 4.60 -15.37 -9.55
N THR A 159 4.72 -14.05 -9.64
CA THR A 159 4.12 -13.13 -8.68
C THR A 159 2.87 -12.52 -9.29
N MET A 160 1.77 -12.52 -8.55
CA MET A 160 0.53 -11.85 -8.91
C MET A 160 0.19 -10.79 -7.89
N GLU A 161 -0.41 -9.70 -8.36
CA GLU A 161 -0.83 -8.58 -7.53
C GLU A 161 -2.26 -8.17 -7.89
N GLY A 162 -2.97 -7.67 -6.90
CA GLY A 162 -4.34 -7.25 -7.10
C GLY A 162 -4.92 -6.46 -5.94
N TYR A 163 -6.24 -6.29 -5.97
CA TYR A 163 -6.97 -5.75 -4.83
C TYR A 163 -7.88 -6.81 -4.20
N ILE A 164 -8.08 -6.65 -2.90
CA ILE A 164 -9.04 -7.39 -2.08
C ILE A 164 -10.06 -6.39 -1.54
N GLN A 165 -11.33 -6.71 -1.62
CA GLN A 165 -12.42 -5.87 -1.13
C GLN A 165 -13.39 -6.67 -0.27
N ASN A 166 -13.77 -6.11 0.87
CA ASN A 166 -14.90 -6.61 1.63
C ASN A 166 -16.19 -6.07 1.02
N ILE A 167 -16.98 -6.97 0.46
CA ILE A 167 -18.26 -6.64 -0.19
C ILE A 167 -19.48 -7.10 0.62
N THR A 168 -19.30 -7.38 1.92
CA THR A 168 -20.35 -7.94 2.78
C THR A 168 -21.59 -7.05 2.81
N ASP A 169 -21.41 -5.75 3.00
CA ASP A 169 -22.55 -4.83 3.05
C ASP A 169 -23.23 -4.65 1.69
N ILE A 170 -22.47 -4.77 0.60
CA ILE A 170 -23.01 -4.73 -0.76
C ILE A 170 -23.90 -5.95 -0.98
N GLN A 171 -23.47 -7.14 -0.57
CA GLN A 171 -24.23 -8.38 -0.72
C GLN A 171 -25.45 -8.43 0.19
N ARG A 172 -25.34 -7.95 1.44
CA ARG A 172 -26.49 -7.87 2.36
C ARG A 172 -27.61 -7.00 1.79
N ARG A 173 -27.28 -5.80 1.30
CA ARG A 173 -28.28 -4.88 0.67
C ARG A 173 -28.94 -5.47 -0.57
N ARG A 174 -28.26 -6.35 -1.31
CA ARG A 174 -28.82 -7.04 -2.49
C ARG A 174 -29.83 -8.11 -2.10
N ASN A 175 -29.61 -8.78 -0.97
CA ASN A 175 -30.47 -9.86 -0.48
C ASN A 175 -31.70 -9.35 0.28
N ASP A 176 -31.70 -8.07 0.70
CA ASP A 176 -32.81 -7.40 1.41
C ASP A 176 -33.84 -6.76 0.45
N ILE A 177 -33.65 -6.87 -0.87
CA ILE A 177 -34.57 -6.44 -1.94
C ILE A 177 -35.29 -7.65 -2.54
#